data_debbd6a4fd2db92d3c1296bdec8deee6
#
_entry.id   debbd6a4fd2db92d3c1296bdec8deee6
#
_cell.length_a   1.000
_cell.length_b   1.000
_cell.length_c   1.000
_cell.angle_alpha   90.00
_cell.angle_beta   90.00
_cell.angle_gamma   90.00
#
_symmetry.space_group_name_H-M   'P 1'
#
loop_
_entity.id
_entity.type
_entity.pdbx_description
1 polymer ?
#
loop_
_entity_poly.entity_id
_entity_poly.type
_entity_poly.pdbx_seq_one_letter_code
_entity_poly.pdbx_strand_id
1 'polypeptide(L)'
;MTTILEPSTRGTSTDGHTLPGSRLRRVTEYIRAHLDQPLTLAHLGAVVYMSPYHFARLFQHSTGLPPHRFVVRARIDHAATLLAAREPSIARISQQVGFRTPSHFSTVFRRLMGVTPRAYRAAYVPAGLPQRGGSPDGME
;
A
#
# COMPACT_ATOMS: atom_id res chain seq x y z
N MET A 1 -5.32 -30.10 -18.87
CA MET A 1 -5.38 -29.24 -18.75
C MET A 1 -5.37 -28.64 -18.89
N THR A 2 -5.52 -29.00 -18.97
CA THR A 2 -5.63 -28.08 -18.94
C THR A 2 -5.65 -27.42 -18.97
N THR A 3 -5.68 -27.80 -18.90
CA THR A 3 -5.83 -26.86 -18.75
C THR A 3 -5.77 -26.21 -18.61
N ILE A 4 -5.74 -26.61 -18.52
CA ILE A 4 -5.81 -25.65 -18.23
C ILE A 4 -5.48 -25.09 -18.20
N LEU A 5 -5.50 -25.45 -18.15
CA LEU A 5 -5.31 -24.51 -18.04
C LEU A 5 -4.89 -24.00 -18.12
N GLU A 6 -4.73 -24.29 -18.21
CA GLU A 6 -4.48 -23.45 -18.22
C GLU A 6 -4.16 -22.76 -18.34
N PRO A 7 -4.11 -23.23 -18.54
CA PRO A 7 -3.81 -22.30 -18.62
C PRO A 7 -3.23 -21.83 -19.01
N SER A 8 -3.18 -22.08 -19.00
CA SER A 8 -2.78 -21.30 -19.26
C SER A 8 -2.32 -20.88 -19.75
N THR A 9 -2.25 -21.30 -19.94
CA THR A 9 -1.93 -20.67 -20.26
C THR A 9 -1.85 -20.17 -20.77
N ARG A 10 -1.85 -20.25 -20.58
CA ARG A 10 -1.82 -19.57 -21.17
C ARG A 10 -1.38 -18.84 -21.39
N GLY A 11 -1.48 -19.11 -21.30
CA GLY A 11 -0.98 -18.14 -21.43
C GLY A 11 -0.28 -17.25 -22.08
N THR A 12 0.32 -17.37 -22.60
CA THR A 12 1.00 -16.62 -23.41
C THR A 12 0.46 -15.32 -23.76
N SER A 13 -0.64 -15.19 -24.11
CA SER A 13 -1.15 -13.94 -24.55
C SER A 13 -1.36 -12.97 -23.44
N THR A 14 -1.32 -13.43 -22.24
CA THR A 14 -1.41 -12.52 -21.13
C THR A 14 -0.19 -11.63 -21.02
N ASP A 15 0.90 -12.01 -21.65
CA ASP A 15 2.09 -11.20 -21.60
C ASP A 15 1.85 -9.80 -22.14
N GLY A 16 0.96 -9.65 -23.10
CA GLY A 16 0.68 -8.34 -23.64
C GLY A 16 -0.21 -7.50 -22.76
N HIS A 17 -0.79 -8.06 -21.72
CA HIS A 17 -1.76 -7.38 -20.87
C HIS A 17 -1.31 -7.17 -19.45
N THR A 18 -0.18 -7.71 -19.06
CA THR A 18 0.34 -7.56 -17.72
C THR A 18 1.80 -7.17 -17.76
N LEU A 19 2.28 -6.66 -16.63
CA LEU A 19 3.70 -6.36 -16.52
C LEU A 19 4.47 -7.66 -16.30
N PRO A 20 5.63 -7.80 -16.94
CA PRO A 20 6.51 -8.90 -16.59
C PRO A 20 6.83 -8.87 -15.11
N GLY A 21 7.01 -10.05 -14.52
CA GLY A 21 7.22 -10.14 -13.08
C GLY A 21 8.36 -9.29 -12.56
N SER A 22 9.46 -9.21 -13.30
CA SER A 22 10.60 -8.42 -12.85
C SER A 22 10.29 -6.93 -12.85
N ARG A 23 9.52 -6.45 -13.83
CA ARG A 23 9.13 -5.05 -13.86
C ARG A 23 8.11 -4.72 -12.80
N LEU A 24 7.17 -5.63 -12.58
CA LEU A 24 6.20 -5.43 -11.52
C LEU A 24 6.90 -5.32 -10.17
N ARG A 25 7.84 -6.20 -9.93
CA ARG A 25 8.60 -6.16 -8.67
C ARG A 25 9.38 -4.86 -8.54
N ARG A 26 10.01 -4.44 -9.63
CA ARG A 26 10.78 -3.19 -9.61
C ARG A 26 9.93 -1.99 -9.24
N VAL A 27 8.76 -1.86 -9.87
CA VAL A 27 7.94 -0.68 -9.61
C VAL A 27 7.29 -0.74 -8.23
N THR A 28 6.90 -1.92 -7.75
CA THR A 28 6.33 -2.01 -6.42
C THR A 28 7.36 -1.74 -5.35
N GLU A 29 8.60 -2.19 -5.54
CA GLU A 29 9.68 -1.87 -4.63
C GLU A 29 9.98 -0.38 -4.63
N TYR A 30 9.96 0.22 -5.82
CA TYR A 30 10.19 1.65 -5.93
C TYR A 30 9.11 2.43 -5.18
N ILE A 31 7.86 2.03 -5.35
CA ILE A 31 6.76 2.69 -4.65
C ILE A 31 6.99 2.62 -3.13
N ARG A 32 7.30 1.44 -2.63
CA ARG A 32 7.46 1.27 -1.20
C ARG A 32 8.66 2.04 -0.65
N ALA A 33 9.68 2.23 -1.45
CA ALA A 33 10.86 2.98 -1.02
C ALA A 33 10.66 4.48 -1.07
N HIS A 34 9.63 4.98 -1.77
CA HIS A 34 9.44 6.40 -1.98
C HIS A 34 8.05 6.89 -1.63
N LEU A 35 7.44 6.28 -0.62
CA LEU A 35 6.06 6.63 -0.27
C LEU A 35 5.89 8.07 0.16
N ASP A 36 6.93 8.68 0.71
CA ASP A 36 6.86 10.06 1.17
C ASP A 36 6.99 11.08 0.04
N GLN A 37 7.13 10.62 -1.19
CA GLN A 37 7.34 11.49 -2.33
C GLN A 37 6.18 11.43 -3.31
N PRO A 38 6.02 12.46 -4.15
CA PRO A 38 5.01 12.38 -5.20
C PRO A 38 5.32 11.23 -6.14
N LEU A 39 4.34 10.39 -6.38
CA LEU A 39 4.51 9.25 -7.26
C LEU A 39 3.49 9.36 -8.38
N THR A 40 3.88 10.05 -9.46
CA THR A 40 3.00 10.25 -10.60
C THR A 40 3.06 9.07 -11.55
N LEU A 41 2.04 8.95 -12.39
CA LEU A 41 2.05 7.91 -13.40
C LEU A 41 3.26 8.01 -14.33
N ALA A 42 3.61 9.25 -14.70
CA ALA A 42 4.78 9.45 -15.56
C ALA A 42 6.05 8.94 -14.87
N HIS A 43 6.17 9.22 -13.59
CA HIS A 43 7.33 8.81 -12.83
C HIS A 43 7.41 7.28 -12.74
N LEU A 44 6.28 6.66 -12.38
CA LEU A 44 6.28 5.22 -12.23
C LEU A 44 6.47 4.49 -13.56
N GLY A 45 5.86 5.02 -14.61
CA GLY A 45 6.08 4.45 -15.93
C GLY A 45 7.54 4.51 -16.33
N ALA A 46 8.20 5.64 -16.03
CA ALA A 46 9.60 5.79 -16.37
C ALA A 46 10.48 4.77 -15.65
N VAL A 47 10.12 4.38 -14.44
CA VAL A 47 10.87 3.37 -13.70
C VAL A 47 10.96 2.06 -14.47
N VAL A 48 9.94 1.75 -15.25
CA VAL A 48 9.90 0.51 -16.03
C VAL A 48 9.90 0.76 -17.53
N TYR A 49 10.34 1.96 -17.91
CA TYR A 49 10.53 2.32 -19.34
C TYR A 49 9.26 2.24 -20.16
N MET A 50 8.17 2.74 -19.61
CA MET A 50 6.88 2.74 -20.28
C MET A 50 6.23 4.10 -20.24
N SER A 51 5.37 4.38 -21.22
CA SER A 51 4.54 5.57 -21.15
C SER A 51 3.57 5.45 -19.98
N PRO A 52 3.10 6.59 -19.45
CA PRO A 52 2.19 6.55 -18.32
C PRO A 52 0.92 5.75 -18.59
N TYR A 53 0.33 5.93 -19.75
CA TYR A 53 -0.91 5.26 -20.07
C TYR A 53 -0.72 3.74 -20.21
N HIS A 54 0.32 3.35 -20.91
CA HIS A 54 0.61 1.95 -21.12
C HIS A 54 0.92 1.28 -19.76
N PHE A 55 1.73 1.96 -18.96
CA PHE A 55 2.04 1.46 -17.63
C PHE A 55 0.78 1.27 -16.79
N ALA A 56 -0.09 2.27 -16.78
CA ALA A 56 -1.29 2.19 -15.95
C ALA A 56 -2.16 1.00 -16.31
N ARG A 57 -2.31 0.74 -17.62
CA ARG A 57 -3.13 -0.39 -18.06
C ARG A 57 -2.55 -1.72 -17.62
N LEU A 58 -1.25 -1.90 -17.86
CA LEU A 58 -0.62 -3.16 -17.52
C LEU A 58 -0.56 -3.37 -16.01
N PHE A 59 -0.32 -2.28 -15.28
CA PHE A 59 -0.26 -2.36 -13.83
C PHE A 59 -1.61 -2.80 -13.25
N GLN A 60 -2.68 -2.20 -13.75
CA GLN A 60 -4.01 -2.55 -13.26
C GLN A 60 -4.35 -4.01 -13.58
N HIS A 61 -3.96 -4.48 -14.75
CA HIS A 61 -4.20 -5.89 -15.09
C HIS A 61 -3.38 -6.82 -14.21
N SER A 62 -2.18 -6.38 -13.83
CA SER A 62 -1.30 -7.21 -13.00
C SER A 62 -1.73 -7.27 -11.54
N THR A 63 -2.18 -6.14 -10.99
CA THR A 63 -2.43 -6.03 -9.54
C THR A 63 -3.89 -5.97 -9.19
N GLY A 64 -4.75 -5.69 -10.15
CA GLY A 64 -6.16 -5.49 -9.88
C GLY A 64 -6.51 -4.07 -9.46
N LEU A 65 -5.50 -3.21 -9.28
CA LEU A 65 -5.71 -1.83 -8.87
C LEU A 65 -5.00 -0.86 -9.80
N PRO A 66 -5.62 0.30 -10.08
CA PRO A 66 -4.88 1.35 -10.77
C PRO A 66 -3.69 1.78 -9.92
N PRO A 67 -2.61 2.28 -10.55
CA PRO A 67 -1.42 2.67 -9.78
C PRO A 67 -1.70 3.64 -8.64
N HIS A 68 -2.56 4.63 -8.88
CA HIS A 68 -2.90 5.60 -7.85
C HIS A 68 -3.46 4.91 -6.59
N ARG A 69 -4.38 3.99 -6.79
CA ARG A 69 -4.97 3.29 -5.64
C ARG A 69 -3.98 2.39 -4.95
N PHE A 70 -3.11 1.77 -5.74
CA PHE A 70 -2.07 0.93 -5.16
C PHE A 70 -1.15 1.75 -4.27
N VAL A 71 -0.75 2.94 -4.73
CA VAL A 71 0.10 3.82 -3.93
C VAL A 71 -0.59 4.23 -2.64
N VAL A 72 -1.86 4.64 -2.73
CA VAL A 72 -2.59 5.05 -1.54
C VAL A 72 -2.68 3.89 -0.55
N ARG A 73 -2.98 2.69 -1.05
CA ARG A 73 -3.06 1.52 -0.19
C ARG A 73 -1.73 1.22 0.48
N ALA A 74 -0.64 1.32 -0.28
CA ALA A 74 0.69 1.09 0.26
C ALA A 74 1.02 2.11 1.36
N ARG A 75 0.61 3.37 1.15
CA ARG A 75 0.82 4.39 2.17
C ARG A 75 0.07 4.07 3.45
N ILE A 76 -1.17 3.63 3.32
CA ILE A 76 -1.97 3.30 4.50
C ILE A 76 -1.43 2.06 5.20
N ASP A 77 -1.01 1.05 4.44
CA ASP A 77 -0.43 -0.15 5.05
C ASP A 77 0.84 0.18 5.83
N HIS A 78 1.68 1.05 5.28
CA HIS A 78 2.88 1.45 5.98
C HIS A 78 2.55 2.27 7.22
N ALA A 79 1.54 3.14 7.12
CA ALA A 79 1.11 3.92 8.27
C ALA A 79 0.62 3.01 9.40
N ALA A 80 -0.10 1.94 9.06
CA ALA A 80 -0.56 1.01 10.07
C ALA A 80 0.60 0.40 10.84
N THR A 81 1.67 0.06 10.14
CA THR A 81 2.87 -0.45 10.78
C THR A 81 3.47 0.57 11.75
N LEU A 82 3.53 1.84 11.32
CA LEU A 82 4.09 2.89 12.18
C LEU A 82 3.20 3.18 13.37
N LEU A 83 1.88 3.12 13.18
CA LEU A 83 0.96 3.32 14.29
C LEU A 83 1.11 2.24 15.34
N ALA A 84 1.30 1.01 14.89
CA ALA A 84 1.48 -0.11 15.79
C ALA A 84 2.77 0.00 16.58
N ALA A 85 3.78 0.62 16.00
CA ALA A 85 5.06 0.81 16.69
C ALA A 85 4.99 1.89 17.76
N ARG A 86 3.96 2.74 17.69
CA ARG A 86 3.66 3.75 18.72
C ARG A 86 4.67 4.87 18.87
N GLU A 87 5.65 4.92 18.02
CA GLU A 87 6.69 5.91 18.16
C GLU A 87 6.36 7.29 17.66
N PRO A 88 6.04 7.49 16.40
CA PRO A 88 5.78 8.83 15.90
C PRO A 88 4.36 9.28 16.23
N SER A 89 4.16 10.59 16.25
CA SER A 89 2.82 11.14 16.36
C SER A 89 2.05 10.83 15.07
N ILE A 90 0.73 10.88 15.16
CA ILE A 90 -0.10 10.64 13.98
C ILE A 90 0.19 11.66 12.88
N ALA A 91 0.39 12.93 13.27
CA ALA A 91 0.73 13.95 12.30
C ALA A 91 2.04 13.65 11.59
N ARG A 92 3.01 13.16 12.34
CA ARG A 92 4.29 12.83 11.75
C ARG A 92 4.18 11.63 10.82
N ILE A 93 3.41 10.64 11.22
CA ILE A 93 3.18 9.48 10.37
C ILE A 93 2.55 9.90 9.05
N SER A 94 1.56 10.81 9.10
CA SER A 94 0.90 11.23 7.88
C SER A 94 1.91 11.82 6.88
N GLN A 95 2.89 12.58 7.38
CA GLN A 95 3.93 13.13 6.53
C GLN A 95 4.87 12.04 6.00
N GLN A 96 5.27 11.14 6.87
CA GLN A 96 6.21 10.09 6.49
C GLN A 96 5.66 9.18 5.42
N VAL A 97 4.35 9.00 5.39
CA VAL A 97 3.76 8.14 4.37
C VAL A 97 3.20 8.93 3.18
N GLY A 98 3.52 10.22 3.11
CA GLY A 98 3.26 10.97 1.89
C GLY A 98 1.94 11.72 1.81
N PHE A 99 1.24 11.90 2.90
CA PHE A 99 0.01 12.71 2.89
C PHE A 99 0.36 14.16 3.23
N ARG A 100 -0.35 15.08 2.59
CA ARG A 100 -0.10 16.50 2.83
C ARG A 100 -0.61 16.97 4.16
N THR A 101 -1.76 16.46 4.59
CA THR A 101 -2.36 16.91 5.85
C THR A 101 -2.76 15.72 6.66
N PRO A 102 -2.72 15.84 7.99
CA PRO A 102 -3.23 14.78 8.85
C PRO A 102 -4.73 14.52 8.64
N SER A 103 -5.49 15.54 8.31
CA SER A 103 -6.92 15.37 8.06
C SER A 103 -7.19 14.45 6.88
N HIS A 104 -6.49 14.70 5.77
CA HIS A 104 -6.66 13.86 4.59
C HIS A 104 -6.22 12.43 4.91
N PHE A 105 -5.09 12.30 5.59
CA PHE A 105 -4.62 11.00 6.02
C PHE A 105 -5.66 10.25 6.84
N SER A 106 -6.21 10.91 7.85
CA SER A 106 -7.19 10.27 8.73
C SER A 106 -8.43 9.84 7.98
N THR A 107 -8.89 10.65 7.04
CA THR A 107 -10.06 10.31 6.25
C THR A 107 -9.82 9.07 5.41
N VAL A 108 -8.68 9.02 4.71
CA VAL A 108 -8.37 7.89 3.86
C VAL A 108 -8.11 6.64 4.71
N PHE A 109 -7.38 6.80 5.81
CA PHE A 109 -7.09 5.68 6.68
C PHE A 109 -8.37 5.03 7.18
N ARG A 110 -9.30 5.86 7.67
CA ARG A 110 -10.56 5.34 8.17
C ARG A 110 -11.36 4.63 7.09
N ARG A 111 -11.34 5.18 5.87
CA ARG A 111 -12.08 4.56 4.78
C ARG A 111 -11.53 3.18 4.43
N LEU A 112 -10.22 3.04 4.43
CA LEU A 112 -9.60 1.76 4.05
C LEU A 112 -9.49 0.78 5.19
N MET A 113 -9.28 1.26 6.41
CA MET A 113 -9.05 0.38 7.55
C MET A 113 -10.27 0.19 8.44
N GLY A 114 -11.29 1.02 8.26
CA GLY A 114 -12.51 0.90 9.05
C GLY A 114 -12.49 1.62 10.37
N VAL A 115 -11.34 2.09 10.83
CA VAL A 115 -11.19 2.83 12.08
C VAL A 115 -10.23 3.98 11.87
N THR A 116 -10.28 4.97 12.76
CA THR A 116 -9.37 6.10 12.68
C THR A 116 -7.95 5.68 13.05
N PRO A 117 -6.94 6.45 12.64
CA PRO A 117 -5.56 6.15 13.07
C PRO A 117 -5.42 6.11 14.58
N ARG A 118 -6.08 7.02 15.28
CA ARG A 118 -6.01 7.04 16.74
C ARG A 118 -6.61 5.77 17.33
N ALA A 119 -7.77 5.36 16.84
CA ALA A 119 -8.41 4.16 17.33
C ALA A 119 -7.58 2.92 17.01
N TYR A 120 -6.99 2.90 15.83
CA TYR A 120 -6.13 1.78 15.45
C TYR A 120 -4.95 1.65 16.40
N ARG A 121 -4.28 2.78 16.67
CA ARG A 121 -3.12 2.76 17.57
C ARG A 121 -3.53 2.32 18.98
N ALA A 122 -4.67 2.81 19.46
CA ALA A 122 -5.13 2.46 20.79
C ALA A 122 -5.48 0.99 20.93
N ALA A 123 -6.04 0.41 19.88
CA ALA A 123 -6.48 -0.98 19.92
C ALA A 123 -5.37 -1.99 19.66
N TYR A 124 -4.33 -1.57 18.94
CA TYR A 124 -3.28 -2.50 18.54
C TYR A 124 -2.30 -2.78 19.67
N VAL A 125 -2.06 -4.04 19.92
CA VAL A 125 -1.06 -4.46 20.89
C VAL A 125 -0.13 -5.44 20.19
N PRO A 126 1.13 -5.04 19.95
CA PRO A 126 2.04 -5.94 19.24
C PRO A 126 2.27 -7.21 20.04
N ALA A 127 2.44 -8.31 19.32
CA ALA A 127 2.72 -9.58 19.94
C ALA A 127 3.99 -9.48 20.76
N GLY A 128 3.97 -10.04 21.95
CA GLY A 128 5.14 -10.05 22.80
C GLY A 128 5.26 -8.88 23.76
N LEU A 129 4.40 -7.87 23.62
CA LEU A 129 4.42 -6.76 24.57
C LEU A 129 3.39 -6.96 25.66
N PRO A 130 3.70 -6.55 26.90
CA PRO A 130 2.72 -6.68 27.96
C PRO A 130 1.57 -5.70 27.75
N GLN A 131 0.42 -6.12 28.22
CA GLN A 131 -0.72 -5.23 28.23
C GLN A 131 -0.53 -4.22 29.32
N ARG A 132 -0.83 -3.07 29.09
CA ARG A 132 -0.69 -2.14 30.06
C ARG A 132 -1.91 -1.85 30.59
N GLY A 133 -2.12 -2.22 31.21
CA GLY A 133 -3.10 -2.23 31.43
C GLY A 133 -4.05 -1.90 31.23
N GLY A 134 -3.80 -2.47 31.00
CA GLY A 134 -4.58 -2.45 30.96
C GLY A 134 -5.19 -2.62 30.80
N SER A 135 -5.07 -2.95 30.92
CA SER A 135 -5.68 -3.01 30.94
C SER A 135 -6.27 -2.96 30.93
N PRO A 136 -6.44 -3.09 31.18
CA PRO A 136 -7.09 -3.03 31.36
C PRO A 136 -7.57 -2.94 31.39
N ASP A 137 -7.61 -3.23 31.74
CA ASP A 137 -7.97 -2.98 31.97
C ASP A 137 -8.22 -2.67 31.83
N GLY A 138 -8.13 -2.95 32.19
CA GLY A 138 -8.36 -2.51 32.41
C GLY A 138 -8.42 -2.45 32.16
N MET A 139 -8.41 -2.87 32.39
CA MET A 139 -8.42 -2.66 32.40
C MET A 139 -8.44 -2.45 32.27
N GLU A 140 -8.43 -2.66 32.61
CA GLU A 140 -8.49 -2.24 32.76
C GLU A 140 -8.69 -1.96 32.52
#